data_30f4fceabdcf31f0fa62d850f4bc37c1
#
_entry.id   30f4fceabdcf31f0fa62d850f4bc37c1
#
_cell.length_a   1.000
_cell.length_b   1.000
_cell.length_c   1.000
_cell.angle_alpha   90.00
_cell.angle_beta   90.00
_cell.angle_gamma   90.00
#
_symmetry.space_group_name_H-M   'P 1'
#
loop_
_entity.id
_entity.type
_entity.pdbx_description
1 polymer ?
#
loop_
_entity_poly.entity_id
_entity_poly.type
_entity_poly.pdbx_seq_one_letter_code
_entity_poly.pdbx_strand_id
1 'polypeptide(L)'
;MEGGRFFGAFRACSGITDAVVLNHVPVGCNWGVGMFNNISSQPDIRHACTVVHEREIVFGGEEALKRALRLADKTYDAPLLVVISGDVPSIIGDDIQSVIDSLSLKKDVLWMEAAGYKGSMRDGYEDALAKLGSLMKERDVKKRSINLIGLCPDDFKVHADLKEIKRIIEALGISVNSTISMCSLEEFCAAPAAELNVVMGQGAKLAKYMKNEFGVPYIEVDYPYGLEGSMKFAEALCGNLDVEDSGEKCLDLEPFERTYLYLHEMYGTSVSVTG
;
A
#
# COMPACT_ATOMS: atom_id res chain seq x y z
N MET A 1 4.35 -6.67 16.90
CA MET A 1 5.58 -7.25 16.29
C MET A 1 5.97 -6.30 15.18
N GLU A 2 7.02 -5.52 15.37
CA GLU A 2 7.51 -4.63 14.31
C GLU A 2 8.17 -5.48 13.24
N GLY A 3 7.55 -5.58 12.07
CA GLY A 3 8.15 -6.22 10.91
C GLY A 3 9.30 -5.37 10.36
N GLY A 4 10.33 -6.01 9.77
CA GLY A 4 11.40 -5.30 9.10
C GLY A 4 10.97 -4.73 7.73
N ARG A 5 11.91 -4.09 7.05
CA ARG A 5 11.71 -3.45 5.73
C ARG A 5 11.08 -4.38 4.68
N PHE A 6 11.40 -5.67 4.71
CA PHE A 6 10.83 -6.69 3.81
C PHE A 6 9.29 -6.74 3.88
N PHE A 7 8.73 -6.75 5.11
CA PHE A 7 7.27 -6.78 5.28
C PHE A 7 6.60 -5.50 4.79
N GLY A 8 7.23 -4.34 5.00
CA GLY A 8 6.73 -3.09 4.49
C GLY A 8 6.66 -3.06 2.96
N ALA A 9 7.71 -3.53 2.30
CA ALA A 9 7.73 -3.65 0.84
C ALA A 9 6.65 -4.63 0.35
N PHE A 10 6.48 -5.76 1.05
CA PHE A 10 5.42 -6.70 0.72
C PHE A 10 4.03 -6.09 0.86
N ARG A 11 3.73 -5.34 1.94
CA ARG A 11 2.47 -4.61 2.14
C ARG A 11 2.15 -3.69 0.97
N ALA A 12 3.13 -2.89 0.53
CA ALA A 12 2.96 -1.97 -0.59
C ALA A 12 2.66 -2.70 -1.90
N CYS A 13 3.46 -3.74 -2.21
CA CYS A 13 3.36 -4.45 -3.49
C CYS A 13 2.13 -5.33 -3.58
N SER A 14 1.75 -6.01 -2.49
CA SER A 14 0.55 -6.84 -2.42
C SER A 14 -0.76 -6.06 -2.52
N GLY A 15 -0.71 -4.76 -2.30
CA GLY A 15 -1.84 -3.86 -2.49
C GLY A 15 -2.19 -3.57 -3.95
N ILE A 16 -1.33 -3.98 -4.92
CA ILE A 16 -1.67 -3.97 -6.34
C ILE A 16 -2.37 -5.30 -6.66
N THR A 17 -3.70 -5.26 -6.77
CA THR A 17 -4.58 -6.43 -6.69
C THR A 17 -4.38 -7.46 -7.80
N ASP A 18 -3.89 -7.04 -8.95
CA ASP A 18 -3.64 -7.86 -10.14
C ASP A 18 -2.15 -8.14 -10.40
N ALA A 19 -1.24 -7.67 -9.51
CA ALA A 19 0.17 -8.03 -9.56
C ALA A 19 0.46 -9.33 -8.79
N VAL A 20 1.61 -9.94 -9.05
CA VAL A 20 2.14 -11.07 -8.30
C VAL A 20 3.46 -10.69 -7.64
N VAL A 21 3.55 -10.92 -6.34
CA VAL A 21 4.77 -10.67 -5.58
C VAL A 21 5.60 -11.95 -5.49
N LEU A 22 6.81 -11.93 -6.03
CA LEU A 22 7.77 -13.01 -5.93
C LEU A 22 8.81 -12.67 -4.84
N ASN A 23 8.69 -13.34 -3.70
CA ASN A 23 9.60 -13.16 -2.58
C ASN A 23 10.88 -13.96 -2.82
N HIS A 24 12.00 -13.27 -3.02
CA HIS A 24 13.31 -13.89 -3.12
C HIS A 24 13.96 -13.93 -1.74
N VAL A 25 13.62 -15.00 -1.00
CA VAL A 25 13.94 -15.17 0.42
C VAL A 25 13.99 -16.66 0.81
N PRO A 26 14.59 -17.01 1.97
CA PRO A 26 14.37 -18.29 2.62
C PRO A 26 12.90 -18.51 3.00
N VAL A 27 12.51 -19.78 3.13
CA VAL A 27 11.13 -20.16 3.47
C VAL A 27 10.63 -19.55 4.77
N GLY A 28 11.51 -19.37 5.77
CA GLY A 28 11.15 -18.78 7.05
C GLY A 28 10.69 -17.34 6.94
N CYS A 29 11.34 -16.52 6.10
CA CYS A 29 10.90 -15.15 5.83
C CYS A 29 9.56 -15.12 5.10
N ASN A 30 9.33 -16.06 4.16
CA ASN A 30 8.07 -16.15 3.44
C ASN A 30 6.91 -16.64 4.32
N TRP A 31 7.19 -17.38 5.40
CA TRP A 31 6.16 -17.80 6.34
C TRP A 31 5.46 -16.61 7.02
N GLY A 32 6.20 -15.55 7.33
CA GLY A 32 5.62 -14.30 7.84
C GLY A 32 4.62 -13.65 6.88
N VAL A 33 4.85 -13.78 5.57
CA VAL A 33 3.90 -13.35 4.53
C VAL A 33 2.59 -14.15 4.59
N GLY A 34 2.66 -15.44 4.93
CA GLY A 34 1.47 -16.26 5.19
C GLY A 34 0.61 -15.73 6.35
N MET A 35 1.24 -15.19 7.39
CA MET A 35 0.52 -14.51 8.48
C MET A 35 -0.19 -13.25 7.99
N PHE A 36 0.46 -12.46 7.14
CA PHE A 36 -0.15 -11.29 6.52
C PHE A 36 -1.42 -11.65 5.75
N ASN A 37 -1.42 -12.72 4.98
CA ASN A 37 -2.60 -13.18 4.24
C ASN A 37 -3.79 -13.51 5.16
N ASN A 38 -3.52 -13.98 6.39
CA ASN A 38 -4.59 -14.32 7.34
C ASN A 38 -5.25 -13.09 7.96
N ILE A 39 -4.55 -11.96 8.05
CA ILE A 39 -5.07 -10.71 8.63
C ILE A 39 -5.54 -9.73 7.57
N SER A 40 -5.09 -9.90 6.33
CA SER A 40 -5.49 -9.03 5.23
C SER A 40 -6.97 -9.21 4.88
N SER A 41 -7.63 -8.11 4.64
CA SER A 41 -9.00 -8.07 4.13
C SER A 41 -9.11 -8.31 2.61
N GLN A 42 -7.97 -8.34 1.91
CA GLN A 42 -7.91 -8.62 0.48
C GLN A 42 -7.97 -10.14 0.24
N PRO A 43 -8.98 -10.63 -0.49
CA PRO A 43 -9.24 -12.08 -0.59
C PRO A 43 -8.21 -12.82 -1.45
N ASP A 44 -7.47 -12.14 -2.31
CA ASP A 44 -6.64 -12.77 -3.34
C ASP A 44 -5.25 -12.11 -3.43
N ILE A 45 -4.47 -12.23 -2.36
CA ILE A 45 -3.07 -11.79 -2.38
C ILE A 45 -2.23 -12.85 -3.10
N ARG A 46 -1.75 -12.50 -4.29
CA ARG A 46 -0.95 -13.40 -5.13
C ARG A 46 0.52 -13.23 -4.82
N HIS A 47 1.11 -14.27 -4.23
CA HIS A 47 2.54 -14.28 -4.00
C HIS A 47 3.15 -15.67 -4.20
N ALA A 48 4.44 -15.68 -4.46
CA ALA A 48 5.26 -16.87 -4.56
C ALA A 48 6.61 -16.66 -3.86
N CYS A 49 7.37 -17.72 -3.65
CA CYS A 49 8.67 -17.67 -3.01
C CYS A 49 9.69 -18.49 -3.82
N THR A 50 10.91 -17.99 -3.94
CA THR A 50 12.01 -18.73 -4.57
C THR A 50 12.52 -19.88 -3.70
N VAL A 51 12.23 -19.82 -2.39
CA VAL A 51 12.68 -20.81 -1.39
C VAL A 51 14.19 -20.99 -1.42
N VAL A 52 14.91 -19.94 -0.99
CA VAL A 52 16.37 -20.00 -0.84
C VAL A 52 16.73 -20.94 0.31
N HIS A 53 17.44 -22.04 0.00
CA HIS A 53 17.96 -23.03 0.95
C HIS A 53 19.45 -22.83 1.18
N GLU A 54 20.04 -23.68 2.02
CA GLU A 54 21.46 -23.67 2.36
C GLU A 54 22.36 -23.74 1.11
N ARG A 55 21.93 -24.49 0.08
CA ARG A 55 22.63 -24.61 -1.18
C ARG A 55 22.70 -23.24 -1.89
N GLU A 56 21.60 -22.56 -1.98
CA GLU A 56 21.51 -21.23 -2.60
C GLU A 56 22.28 -20.19 -1.79
N ILE A 57 22.34 -20.33 -0.46
CA ILE A 57 23.14 -19.44 0.39
C ILE A 57 24.64 -19.57 0.08
N VAL A 58 25.11 -20.79 -0.22
CA VAL A 58 26.53 -21.07 -0.48
C VAL A 58 26.92 -20.76 -1.93
N PHE A 59 26.07 -21.07 -2.89
CA PHE A 59 26.38 -21.02 -4.32
C PHE A 59 25.67 -19.92 -5.11
N GLY A 60 24.86 -19.08 -4.44
CA GLY A 60 24.04 -18.05 -5.04
C GLY A 60 22.61 -18.50 -5.33
N GLY A 61 21.65 -17.57 -5.13
CA GLY A 61 20.20 -17.78 -5.32
C GLY A 61 19.69 -17.51 -6.73
N GLU A 62 20.54 -17.04 -7.64
CA GLU A 62 20.15 -16.59 -8.98
C GLU A 62 19.45 -17.65 -9.82
N GLU A 63 19.93 -18.91 -9.77
CA GLU A 63 19.29 -20.00 -10.50
C GLU A 63 17.92 -20.38 -9.93
N ALA A 64 17.73 -20.25 -8.60
CA ALA A 64 16.42 -20.41 -7.97
C ALA A 64 15.46 -19.29 -8.42
N LEU A 65 15.97 -18.05 -8.48
CA LEU A 65 15.21 -16.91 -8.97
C LEU A 65 14.79 -17.07 -10.45
N LYS A 66 15.71 -17.51 -11.33
CA LYS A 66 15.40 -17.81 -12.74
C LYS A 66 14.27 -18.81 -12.89
N ARG A 67 14.35 -19.92 -12.14
CA ARG A 67 13.28 -20.94 -12.17
C ARG A 67 11.95 -20.39 -11.68
N ALA A 68 11.95 -19.63 -10.59
CA ALA A 68 10.74 -19.06 -10.01
C ALA A 68 10.10 -18.03 -10.94
N LEU A 69 10.88 -17.14 -11.55
CA LEU A 69 10.39 -16.15 -12.52
C LEU A 69 9.74 -16.80 -13.74
N ARG A 70 10.39 -17.82 -14.34
CA ARG A 70 9.81 -18.56 -15.48
C ARG A 70 8.50 -19.26 -15.10
N LEU A 71 8.44 -19.82 -13.89
CA LEU A 71 7.24 -20.48 -13.41
C LEU A 71 6.12 -19.48 -13.15
N ALA A 72 6.42 -18.36 -12.48
CA ALA A 72 5.46 -17.30 -12.22
C ALA A 72 4.91 -16.68 -13.51
N ASP A 73 5.80 -16.41 -14.48
CA ASP A 73 5.40 -15.87 -15.79
C ASP A 73 4.43 -16.79 -16.54
N LYS A 74 4.58 -18.10 -16.38
CA LYS A 74 3.71 -19.11 -17.03
C LYS A 74 2.41 -19.35 -16.26
N THR A 75 2.45 -19.31 -14.92
CA THR A 75 1.37 -19.81 -14.06
C THR A 75 0.34 -18.74 -13.74
N TYR A 76 0.79 -17.52 -13.45
CA TYR A 76 -0.11 -16.44 -13.03
C TYR A 76 -0.61 -15.65 -14.24
N ASP A 77 -1.89 -15.34 -14.25
CA ASP A 77 -2.45 -14.32 -15.14
C ASP A 77 -2.38 -12.96 -14.42
N ALA A 78 -1.29 -12.24 -14.68
CA ALA A 78 -0.99 -10.96 -14.05
C ALA A 78 -0.21 -10.07 -15.03
N PRO A 79 -0.43 -8.76 -15.04
CA PRO A 79 0.31 -7.82 -15.88
C PRO A 79 1.73 -7.54 -15.37
N LEU A 80 1.96 -7.71 -14.05
CA LEU A 80 3.21 -7.35 -13.37
C LEU A 80 3.66 -8.43 -12.40
N LEU A 81 4.96 -8.75 -12.46
CA LEU A 81 5.66 -9.49 -11.42
C LEU A 81 6.53 -8.52 -10.61
N VAL A 82 6.40 -8.54 -9.29
CA VAL A 82 7.24 -7.73 -8.40
C VAL A 82 8.16 -8.64 -7.62
N VAL A 83 9.47 -8.54 -7.83
CA VAL A 83 10.48 -9.30 -7.07
C VAL A 83 10.90 -8.49 -5.86
N ILE A 84 10.74 -9.06 -4.66
CA ILE A 84 11.25 -8.48 -3.42
C ILE A 84 12.42 -9.32 -2.93
N SER A 85 13.62 -8.75 -2.96
CA SER A 85 14.83 -9.38 -2.43
C SER A 85 14.98 -9.08 -0.94
N GLY A 86 14.99 -10.12 -0.11
CA GLY A 86 15.12 -10.00 1.35
C GLY A 86 16.57 -10.06 1.85
N ASP A 87 16.73 -10.41 3.14
CA ASP A 87 18.01 -10.34 3.86
C ASP A 87 19.10 -11.23 3.23
N VAL A 88 18.81 -12.49 3.04
CA VAL A 88 19.81 -13.48 2.60
C VAL A 88 20.32 -13.17 1.19
N PRO A 89 19.46 -12.98 0.17
CA PRO A 89 19.94 -12.59 -1.17
C PRO A 89 20.72 -11.27 -1.18
N SER A 90 20.33 -10.31 -0.34
CA SER A 90 21.06 -9.05 -0.19
C SER A 90 22.46 -9.25 0.41
N ILE A 91 22.62 -10.17 1.37
CA ILE A 91 23.92 -10.45 2.02
C ILE A 91 24.85 -11.24 1.09
N ILE A 92 24.33 -12.23 0.37
CA ILE A 92 25.15 -13.05 -0.54
C ILE A 92 25.42 -12.36 -1.88
N GLY A 93 24.72 -11.22 -2.16
CA GLY A 93 24.98 -10.38 -3.34
C GLY A 93 24.39 -10.91 -4.63
N ASP A 94 23.21 -11.58 -4.58
CA ASP A 94 22.51 -12.03 -5.79
C ASP A 94 22.21 -10.86 -6.73
N ASP A 95 22.60 -11.00 -8.01
CA ASP A 95 22.34 -9.99 -9.05
C ASP A 95 20.97 -10.19 -9.69
N ILE A 96 19.96 -9.65 -9.02
CA ILE A 96 18.55 -9.75 -9.43
C ILE A 96 18.31 -9.15 -10.83
N GLN A 97 18.94 -7.99 -11.11
CA GLN A 97 18.76 -7.33 -12.41
C GLN A 97 19.32 -8.16 -13.55
N SER A 98 20.54 -8.69 -13.41
CA SER A 98 21.15 -9.57 -14.41
C SER A 98 20.31 -10.83 -14.67
N VAL A 99 19.71 -11.40 -13.60
CA VAL A 99 18.79 -12.52 -13.74
C VAL A 99 17.58 -12.14 -14.60
N ILE A 100 16.93 -11.02 -14.30
CA ILE A 100 15.76 -10.55 -15.05
C ILE A 100 16.13 -10.31 -16.52
N ASP A 101 17.23 -9.61 -16.78
CA ASP A 101 17.69 -9.27 -18.13
C ASP A 101 18.07 -10.50 -18.95
N SER A 102 18.47 -11.59 -18.31
CA SER A 102 18.79 -12.88 -18.95
C SER A 102 17.55 -13.68 -19.42
N LEU A 103 16.34 -13.23 -19.06
CA LEU A 103 15.11 -13.94 -19.32
C LEU A 103 14.23 -13.21 -20.33
N SER A 104 13.58 -14.00 -21.21
CA SER A 104 12.53 -13.50 -22.11
C SER A 104 11.18 -13.78 -21.47
N LEU A 105 10.75 -12.90 -20.56
CA LEU A 105 9.47 -12.98 -19.87
C LEU A 105 8.38 -12.26 -20.67
N LYS A 106 7.14 -12.71 -20.54
CA LYS A 106 5.97 -12.08 -21.19
C LYS A 106 5.43 -10.89 -20.39
N LYS A 107 5.68 -10.91 -19.07
CA LYS A 107 5.20 -9.93 -18.12
C LYS A 107 6.28 -8.91 -17.81
N ASP A 108 5.84 -7.71 -17.47
CA ASP A 108 6.74 -6.72 -16.90
C ASP A 108 7.22 -7.18 -15.51
N VAL A 109 8.50 -6.95 -15.24
CA VAL A 109 9.12 -7.28 -13.95
C VAL A 109 9.70 -6.04 -13.33
N LEU A 110 9.26 -5.73 -12.12
CA LEU A 110 9.86 -4.72 -11.26
C LEU A 110 10.54 -5.43 -10.09
N TRP A 111 11.75 -5.01 -9.71
CA TRP A 111 12.38 -5.58 -8.54
C TRP A 111 12.84 -4.51 -7.56
N MET A 112 12.92 -4.89 -6.29
CA MET A 112 13.42 -4.02 -5.23
C MET A 112 14.14 -4.83 -4.16
N GLU A 113 15.19 -4.19 -3.60
CA GLU A 113 15.83 -4.70 -2.40
C GLU A 113 15.08 -4.20 -1.16
N ALA A 114 14.73 -5.12 -0.28
CA ALA A 114 14.02 -4.82 0.96
C ALA A 114 14.56 -5.63 2.14
N ALA A 115 15.88 -5.68 2.28
CA ALA A 115 16.51 -6.38 3.41
C ALA A 115 16.06 -5.78 4.74
N GLY A 116 15.52 -6.63 5.63
CA GLY A 116 14.89 -6.24 6.88
C GLY A 116 15.84 -5.52 7.85
N TYR A 117 17.13 -5.85 7.81
CA TYR A 117 18.16 -5.22 8.63
C TYR A 117 18.50 -3.78 8.19
N LYS A 118 18.02 -3.33 7.01
CA LYS A 118 18.30 -1.98 6.47
C LYS A 118 17.27 -0.93 6.85
N GLY A 119 16.23 -1.29 7.58
CA GLY A 119 15.22 -0.32 7.99
C GLY A 119 13.97 -0.93 8.60
N SER A 120 13.05 -0.06 8.97
CA SER A 120 11.76 -0.41 9.56
C SER A 120 10.77 -0.90 8.50
N MET A 121 9.63 -1.42 8.97
CA MET A 121 8.50 -1.76 8.09
C MET A 121 7.99 -0.53 7.33
N ARG A 122 7.93 0.63 7.99
CA ARG A 122 7.54 1.90 7.36
C ARG A 122 8.50 2.28 6.22
N ASP A 123 9.81 2.16 6.44
CA ASP A 123 10.80 2.48 5.40
C ASP A 123 10.61 1.59 4.17
N GLY A 124 10.35 0.29 4.39
CA GLY A 124 10.08 -0.65 3.30
C GLY A 124 8.84 -0.31 2.50
N TYR A 125 7.75 0.06 3.18
CA TYR A 125 6.51 0.50 2.53
C TYR A 125 6.72 1.76 1.69
N GLU A 126 7.33 2.78 2.27
CA GLU A 126 7.61 4.06 1.60
C GLU A 126 8.49 3.88 0.36
N ASP A 127 9.58 3.11 0.48
CA ASP A 127 10.51 2.88 -0.62
C ASP A 127 9.89 2.04 -1.73
N ALA A 128 9.10 1.03 -1.38
CA ALA A 128 8.42 0.20 -2.35
C ALA A 128 7.35 0.97 -3.13
N LEU A 129 6.53 1.78 -2.45
CA LEU A 129 5.58 2.65 -3.14
C LEU A 129 6.26 3.66 -4.07
N ALA A 130 7.33 4.29 -3.63
CA ALA A 130 8.09 5.21 -4.46
C ALA A 130 8.69 4.51 -5.69
N LYS A 131 9.17 3.28 -5.54
CA LYS A 131 9.67 2.46 -6.64
C LYS A 131 8.56 2.08 -7.62
N LEU A 132 7.40 1.65 -7.12
CA LEU A 132 6.20 1.40 -7.94
C LEU A 132 5.77 2.65 -8.71
N GLY A 133 5.97 3.84 -8.14
CA GLY A 133 5.68 5.12 -8.78
C GLY A 133 6.29 5.27 -10.18
N SER A 134 7.43 4.60 -10.46
CA SER A 134 8.05 4.59 -11.79
C SER A 134 7.18 3.97 -12.88
N LEU A 135 6.14 3.23 -12.53
CA LEU A 135 5.15 2.64 -13.46
C LEU A 135 4.04 3.62 -13.81
N MET A 136 3.89 4.72 -13.07
CA MET A 136 2.85 5.72 -13.31
C MET A 136 3.08 6.45 -14.63
N LYS A 137 1.99 6.94 -15.22
CA LYS A 137 1.99 7.66 -16.49
C LYS A 137 1.27 8.98 -16.34
N GLU A 138 1.78 10.02 -16.99
CA GLU A 138 1.12 11.31 -17.06
C GLU A 138 -0.31 11.16 -17.61
N ARG A 139 -1.24 11.88 -17.00
CA ARG A 139 -2.67 11.88 -17.33
C ARG A 139 -3.26 13.26 -17.20
N ASP A 140 -4.32 13.51 -17.93
CA ASP A 140 -5.12 14.72 -17.77
C ASP A 140 -5.77 14.74 -16.38
N VAL A 141 -5.65 15.86 -15.71
CA VAL A 141 -6.16 16.03 -14.35
C VAL A 141 -7.67 16.06 -14.33
N LYS A 142 -8.27 15.20 -13.53
CA LYS A 142 -9.70 15.18 -13.22
C LYS A 142 -9.96 16.14 -12.07
N LYS A 143 -10.77 17.16 -12.31
CA LYS A 143 -11.15 18.13 -11.28
C LYS A 143 -11.94 17.48 -10.14
N ARG A 144 -11.76 17.98 -8.93
CA ARG A 144 -12.40 17.49 -7.70
C ARG A 144 -12.20 15.98 -7.51
N SER A 145 -10.98 15.51 -7.77
CA SER A 145 -10.63 14.11 -7.56
C SER A 145 -9.36 13.97 -6.72
N ILE A 146 -9.34 12.93 -5.89
CA ILE A 146 -8.22 12.67 -4.99
C ILE A 146 -7.73 11.23 -5.08
N ASN A 147 -6.46 11.01 -4.74
CA ASN A 147 -5.97 9.70 -4.38
C ASN A 147 -5.88 9.60 -2.85
N LEU A 148 -6.27 8.44 -2.31
CA LEU A 148 -6.05 8.08 -0.92
C LEU A 148 -4.76 7.26 -0.82
N ILE A 149 -3.83 7.68 0.03
CA ILE A 149 -2.53 7.03 0.22
C ILE A 149 -2.34 6.73 1.70
N GLY A 150 -1.94 5.50 2.05
CA GLY A 150 -1.60 5.11 3.42
C GLY A 150 -2.48 4.01 4.00
N LEU A 151 -3.62 3.71 3.39
CA LEU A 151 -4.44 2.55 3.76
C LEU A 151 -3.83 1.27 3.20
N CYS A 152 -3.80 0.20 3.99
CA CYS A 152 -3.25 -1.09 3.58
C CYS A 152 -4.29 -2.22 3.77
N PRO A 153 -4.20 -3.30 2.96
CA PRO A 153 -5.15 -4.42 3.04
C PRO A 153 -5.18 -5.14 4.40
N ASP A 154 -4.11 -5.06 5.17
CA ASP A 154 -3.95 -5.67 6.49
C ASP A 154 -4.32 -4.74 7.66
N ASP A 155 -4.71 -3.51 7.39
CA ASP A 155 -5.23 -2.62 8.42
C ASP A 155 -6.57 -3.13 8.94
N PHE A 156 -6.73 -3.10 10.27
CA PHE A 156 -7.92 -3.64 10.90
C PHE A 156 -9.18 -2.90 10.42
N LYS A 157 -10.18 -3.65 9.91
CA LYS A 157 -11.44 -3.11 9.37
C LYS A 157 -11.30 -2.10 8.22
N VAL A 158 -10.19 -2.09 7.49
CA VAL A 158 -9.89 -1.11 6.44
C VAL A 158 -11.02 -0.92 5.42
N HIS A 159 -11.78 -1.96 5.06
CA HIS A 159 -12.90 -1.81 4.12
C HIS A 159 -14.07 -1.03 4.71
N ALA A 160 -14.33 -1.17 6.01
CA ALA A 160 -15.36 -0.39 6.68
C ALA A 160 -14.93 1.08 6.80
N ASP A 161 -13.69 1.31 7.21
CA ASP A 161 -13.11 2.65 7.31
C ASP A 161 -13.05 3.33 5.93
N LEU A 162 -12.59 2.62 4.90
CA LEU A 162 -12.54 3.13 3.53
C LEU A 162 -13.94 3.48 3.00
N LYS A 163 -14.95 2.67 3.32
CA LYS A 163 -16.34 2.95 2.93
C LYS A 163 -16.83 4.27 3.55
N GLU A 164 -16.53 4.49 4.83
CA GLU A 164 -16.93 5.72 5.52
C GLU A 164 -16.13 6.92 5.02
N ILE A 165 -14.82 6.79 4.84
CA ILE A 165 -13.98 7.84 4.26
C ILE A 165 -14.51 8.25 2.87
N LYS A 166 -14.82 7.29 2.00
CA LYS A 166 -15.41 7.55 0.67
C LYS A 166 -16.76 8.24 0.78
N ARG A 167 -17.61 7.85 1.72
CA ARG A 167 -18.91 8.48 1.97
C ARG A 167 -18.74 9.96 2.31
N ILE A 168 -17.79 10.30 3.19
CA ILE A 168 -17.46 11.70 3.55
C ILE A 168 -17.00 12.48 2.31
N ILE A 169 -16.07 11.91 1.53
CA ILE A 169 -15.52 12.54 0.33
C ILE A 169 -16.61 12.79 -0.72
N GLU A 170 -17.46 11.80 -0.96
CA GLU A 170 -18.57 11.88 -1.94
C GLU A 170 -19.63 12.92 -1.51
N ALA A 171 -19.91 13.02 -0.20
CA ALA A 171 -20.82 14.04 0.33
C ALA A 171 -20.32 15.48 0.11
N LEU A 172 -19.00 15.66 -0.02
CA LEU A 172 -18.37 16.94 -0.36
C LEU A 172 -18.36 17.20 -1.89
N GLY A 173 -18.88 16.28 -2.70
CA GLY A 173 -18.84 16.39 -4.16
C GLY A 173 -17.44 16.13 -4.76
N ILE A 174 -16.58 15.43 -4.02
CA ILE A 174 -15.23 15.02 -4.43
C ILE A 174 -15.27 13.55 -4.82
N SER A 175 -14.49 13.15 -5.82
CA SER A 175 -14.37 11.75 -6.25
C SER A 175 -13.03 11.14 -5.82
N VAL A 176 -13.03 9.85 -5.50
CA VAL A 176 -11.80 9.09 -5.28
C VAL A 176 -11.33 8.52 -6.63
N ASN A 177 -10.17 8.96 -7.10
CA ASN A 177 -9.56 8.47 -8.33
C ASN A 177 -8.88 7.11 -8.11
N SER A 178 -8.08 6.98 -7.04
CA SER A 178 -7.45 5.72 -6.66
C SER A 178 -7.28 5.61 -5.14
N THR A 179 -7.36 4.37 -4.62
CA THR A 179 -6.94 4.04 -3.25
C THR A 179 -5.63 3.27 -3.35
N ILE A 180 -4.52 3.98 -3.21
CA ILE A 180 -3.17 3.40 -3.34
C ILE A 180 -2.96 2.27 -2.33
N SER A 181 -2.33 1.18 -2.77
CA SER A 181 -2.19 -0.09 -2.05
C SER A 181 -3.50 -0.89 -1.85
N MET A 182 -4.57 -0.54 -2.58
CA MET A 182 -5.82 -1.29 -2.65
C MET A 182 -6.49 -1.07 -4.03
N CYS A 183 -5.71 -1.15 -5.10
CA CYS A 183 -6.14 -0.85 -6.47
C CYS A 183 -5.50 -1.80 -7.48
N SER A 184 -6.02 -1.84 -8.71
CA SER A 184 -5.39 -2.52 -9.83
C SER A 184 -4.13 -1.78 -10.30
N LEU A 185 -3.28 -2.45 -11.09
CA LEU A 185 -2.13 -1.82 -11.72
C LEU A 185 -2.54 -0.66 -12.63
N GLU A 186 -3.64 -0.81 -13.36
CA GLU A 186 -4.17 0.24 -14.21
C GLU A 186 -4.56 1.49 -13.43
N GLU A 187 -5.31 1.32 -12.33
CA GLU A 187 -5.69 2.40 -11.42
C GLU A 187 -4.48 3.04 -10.76
N PHE A 188 -3.49 2.24 -10.37
CA PHE A 188 -2.23 2.74 -9.82
C PHE A 188 -1.45 3.57 -10.85
N CYS A 189 -1.29 3.07 -12.08
CA CYS A 189 -0.61 3.79 -13.16
C CYS A 189 -1.35 5.09 -13.58
N ALA A 190 -2.67 5.14 -13.37
CA ALA A 190 -3.50 6.30 -13.66
C ALA A 190 -3.65 7.26 -12.47
N ALA A 191 -3.02 7.00 -11.34
CA ALA A 191 -3.09 7.86 -10.16
C ALA A 191 -2.71 9.34 -10.42
N PRO A 192 -1.78 9.68 -11.36
CA PRO A 192 -1.50 11.08 -11.69
C PRO A 192 -2.68 11.89 -12.27
N ALA A 193 -3.80 11.22 -12.59
CA ALA A 193 -5.02 11.92 -13.00
C ALA A 193 -5.74 12.66 -11.85
N ALA A 194 -5.39 12.43 -10.60
CA ALA A 194 -6.01 13.12 -9.47
C ALA A 194 -5.55 14.56 -9.35
N GLU A 195 -6.44 15.42 -8.86
CA GLU A 195 -6.12 16.83 -8.57
C GLU A 195 -5.28 16.96 -7.29
N LEU A 196 -5.44 16.04 -6.33
CA LEU A 196 -4.76 16.08 -5.03
C LEU A 196 -4.46 14.66 -4.51
N ASN A 197 -3.30 14.48 -3.89
CA ASN A 197 -2.99 13.29 -3.11
C ASN A 197 -3.25 13.55 -1.62
N VAL A 198 -3.97 12.66 -0.96
CA VAL A 198 -4.26 12.71 0.48
C VAL A 198 -3.51 11.58 1.16
N VAL A 199 -2.50 11.93 1.94
CA VAL A 199 -1.63 10.98 2.65
C VAL A 199 -2.10 10.85 4.09
N MET A 200 -2.46 9.62 4.47
CA MET A 200 -2.88 9.26 5.82
C MET A 200 -1.82 8.36 6.47
N GLY A 201 -1.02 8.92 7.36
CA GLY A 201 -0.03 8.20 8.16
C GLY A 201 1.24 7.75 7.43
N GLN A 202 1.16 7.20 6.21
CA GLN A 202 2.29 6.70 5.43
C GLN A 202 2.09 6.87 3.92
N GLY A 203 3.18 6.76 3.12
CA GLY A 203 3.15 6.92 1.66
C GLY A 203 3.59 8.30 1.18
N ALA A 204 4.18 9.12 2.05
CA ALA A 204 4.63 10.46 1.72
C ALA A 204 5.74 10.48 0.64
N LYS A 205 6.59 9.45 0.55
CA LYS A 205 7.62 9.38 -0.51
C LYS A 205 6.98 9.26 -1.90
N LEU A 206 5.93 8.45 -2.05
CA LEU A 206 5.18 8.37 -3.30
C LEU A 206 4.50 9.71 -3.64
N ALA A 207 3.86 10.35 -2.66
CA ALA A 207 3.21 11.65 -2.87
C ALA A 207 4.22 12.73 -3.31
N LYS A 208 5.42 12.75 -2.72
CA LYS A 208 6.53 13.62 -3.15
C LYS A 208 7.00 13.30 -4.57
N TYR A 209 7.12 12.02 -4.90
CA TYR A 209 7.45 11.58 -6.25
C TYR A 209 6.43 12.09 -7.25
N MET A 210 5.12 11.88 -6.99
CA MET A 210 4.05 12.33 -7.87
C MET A 210 4.01 13.86 -8.02
N LYS A 211 4.32 14.59 -6.96
CA LYS A 211 4.44 16.06 -7.04
C LYS A 211 5.58 16.49 -7.96
N ASN A 212 6.73 15.84 -7.86
CA ASN A 212 7.92 16.21 -8.62
C ASN A 212 7.81 15.82 -10.10
N GLU A 213 7.30 14.63 -10.40
CA GLU A 213 7.24 14.07 -11.76
C GLU A 213 6.00 14.51 -12.54
N PHE A 214 4.85 14.62 -11.86
CA PHE A 214 3.55 14.86 -12.50
C PHE A 214 2.87 16.16 -12.05
N GLY A 215 3.47 16.88 -11.10
CA GLY A 215 2.90 18.12 -10.58
C GLY A 215 1.68 17.94 -9.66
N VAL A 216 1.32 16.71 -9.27
CA VAL A 216 0.15 16.45 -8.41
C VAL A 216 0.46 16.86 -6.97
N PRO A 217 -0.22 17.87 -6.42
CA PRO A 217 0.02 18.32 -5.05
C PRO A 217 -0.41 17.26 -4.03
N TYR A 218 0.06 17.38 -2.79
CA TYR A 218 -0.37 16.50 -1.70
C TYR A 218 -0.53 17.24 -0.40
N ILE A 219 -1.40 16.68 0.46
CA ILE A 219 -1.55 17.03 1.86
C ILE A 219 -1.34 15.79 2.73
N GLU A 220 -0.82 16.01 3.94
CA GLU A 220 -0.74 14.99 4.97
C GLU A 220 -1.83 15.27 6.01
N VAL A 221 -2.66 14.29 6.30
CA VAL A 221 -3.77 14.39 7.25
C VAL A 221 -3.77 13.20 8.20
N ASP A 222 -4.35 13.38 9.37
CA ASP A 222 -4.64 12.28 10.27
C ASP A 222 -5.82 11.45 9.77
N TYR A 223 -5.92 10.21 10.24
CA TYR A 223 -7.11 9.39 10.00
C TYR A 223 -8.35 10.07 10.58
N PRO A 224 -9.48 10.11 9.86
CA PRO A 224 -10.69 10.82 10.28
C PRO A 224 -11.46 10.07 11.36
N TYR A 225 -10.83 9.82 12.51
CA TYR A 225 -11.48 9.17 13.64
C TYR A 225 -12.34 10.14 14.44
N GLY A 226 -13.56 9.71 14.73
CA GLY A 226 -14.53 10.47 15.50
C GLY A 226 -15.02 11.74 14.78
N LEU A 227 -15.86 12.50 15.49
CA LEU A 227 -16.48 13.69 14.91
C LEU A 227 -15.46 14.76 14.54
N GLU A 228 -14.57 15.10 15.48
CA GLU A 228 -13.55 16.14 15.28
C GLU A 228 -12.56 15.76 14.16
N GLY A 229 -12.12 14.50 14.12
CA GLY A 229 -11.22 14.01 13.06
C GLY A 229 -11.88 14.05 11.68
N SER A 230 -13.15 13.69 11.58
CA SER A 230 -13.91 13.76 10.34
C SER A 230 -14.13 15.20 9.85
N MET A 231 -14.38 16.14 10.79
CA MET A 231 -14.49 17.56 10.46
C MET A 231 -13.17 18.11 9.92
N LYS A 232 -12.06 17.91 10.63
CA LYS A 232 -10.72 18.36 10.19
C LYS A 232 -10.33 17.79 8.83
N PHE A 233 -10.68 16.53 8.58
CA PHE A 233 -10.46 15.88 7.29
C PHE A 233 -11.26 16.56 6.17
N ALA A 234 -12.55 16.83 6.40
CA ALA A 234 -13.41 17.52 5.45
C ALA A 234 -12.92 18.96 5.16
N GLU A 235 -12.59 19.73 6.19
CA GLU A 235 -12.02 21.08 6.08
C GLU A 235 -10.72 21.08 5.25
N ALA A 236 -9.81 20.11 5.50
CA ALA A 236 -8.56 20.00 4.75
C ALA A 236 -8.81 19.73 3.26
N LEU A 237 -9.78 18.88 2.92
CA LEU A 237 -10.15 18.62 1.53
C LEU A 237 -10.77 19.85 0.85
N CYS A 238 -11.74 20.50 1.50
CA CYS A 238 -12.43 21.68 0.97
C CYS A 238 -11.45 22.82 0.71
N GLY A 239 -10.54 23.10 1.66
CA GLY A 239 -9.55 24.16 1.53
C GLY A 239 -8.50 23.94 0.42
N ASN A 240 -8.27 22.68 0.01
CA ASN A 240 -7.27 22.37 -1.04
C ASN A 240 -7.88 22.16 -2.44
N LEU A 241 -9.20 21.92 -2.54
CA LEU A 241 -9.88 21.64 -3.81
C LEU A 241 -10.87 22.71 -4.24
N ASP A 242 -10.89 23.85 -3.57
CA ASP A 242 -11.83 24.97 -3.84
C ASP A 242 -13.29 24.49 -3.86
N VAL A 243 -13.66 23.70 -2.84
CA VAL A 243 -15.02 23.22 -2.62
C VAL A 243 -15.64 23.98 -1.46
N GLU A 244 -16.89 24.43 -1.60
CA GLU A 244 -17.60 25.08 -0.50
C GLU A 244 -17.66 24.14 0.70
N ASP A 245 -17.28 24.65 1.87
CA ASP A 245 -17.31 23.88 3.10
C ASP A 245 -18.75 23.51 3.47
N SER A 246 -19.04 22.24 3.42
CA SER A 246 -20.32 21.68 3.84
C SER A 246 -20.13 20.63 4.95
N GLY A 247 -19.13 20.85 5.82
CA GLY A 247 -18.68 19.92 6.85
C GLY A 247 -19.80 19.30 7.69
N GLU A 248 -20.86 20.04 8.00
CA GLU A 248 -22.04 19.48 8.68
C GLU A 248 -22.82 18.48 7.83
N LYS A 249 -22.82 18.62 6.49
CA LYS A 249 -23.57 17.72 5.59
C LYS A 249 -22.89 16.36 5.39
N CYS A 250 -21.60 16.27 5.60
CA CYS A 250 -20.85 15.03 5.42
C CYS A 250 -20.83 14.13 6.67
N LEU A 251 -21.29 14.65 7.82
CA LEU A 251 -21.33 13.92 9.07
C LEU A 251 -22.62 13.13 9.22
N ASP A 252 -22.49 11.83 9.48
CA ASP A 252 -23.57 10.99 9.94
C ASP A 252 -23.53 10.91 11.47
N LEU A 253 -24.47 11.55 12.13
CA LEU A 253 -24.52 11.61 13.60
C LEU A 253 -25.22 10.42 14.22
N GLU A 254 -25.99 9.62 13.47
CA GLU A 254 -26.73 8.49 14.02
C GLU A 254 -25.85 7.46 14.73
N PRO A 255 -24.66 7.06 14.23
CA PRO A 255 -23.78 6.16 14.97
C PRO A 255 -23.28 6.73 16.29
N PHE A 256 -23.04 8.06 16.36
CA PHE A 256 -22.65 8.73 17.60
C PHE A 256 -23.77 8.76 18.62
N GLU A 257 -24.98 9.09 18.20
CA GLU A 257 -26.16 9.09 19.07
C GLU A 257 -26.43 7.70 19.64
N ARG A 258 -26.35 6.66 18.81
CA ARG A 258 -26.46 5.27 19.27
C ARG A 258 -25.39 4.90 20.28
N THR A 259 -24.13 5.24 20.02
CA THR A 259 -23.02 4.94 20.93
C THR A 259 -23.19 5.67 22.26
N TYR A 260 -23.68 6.91 22.22
CA TYR A 260 -23.90 7.72 23.42
C TYR A 260 -24.85 7.04 24.43
N LEU A 261 -25.84 6.28 23.96
CA LEU A 261 -26.75 5.55 24.83
C LEU A 261 -26.07 4.47 25.69
N TYR A 262 -24.89 3.99 25.28
CA TYR A 262 -24.14 2.95 25.99
C TYR A 262 -22.95 3.50 26.78
N LEU A 263 -22.63 4.80 26.71
CA LEU A 263 -21.50 5.39 27.42
C LEU A 263 -21.62 5.29 28.95
N HIS A 264 -22.84 5.22 29.50
CA HIS A 264 -23.07 5.04 30.93
C HIS A 264 -22.46 3.74 31.49
N GLU A 265 -22.34 2.69 30.66
CA GLU A 265 -21.71 1.42 31.02
C GLU A 265 -20.19 1.56 31.20
N MET A 266 -19.60 2.63 30.66
CA MET A 266 -18.18 2.93 30.78
C MET A 266 -17.83 3.84 31.95
N TYR A 267 -18.84 4.37 32.69
CA TYR A 267 -18.58 5.25 33.84
C TYR A 267 -17.81 4.51 34.93
N GLY A 268 -16.70 5.10 35.35
CA GLY A 268 -15.81 4.51 36.36
C GLY A 268 -14.83 3.48 35.81
N THR A 269 -14.82 3.25 34.53
CA THR A 269 -13.87 2.35 33.86
C THR A 269 -12.62 3.14 33.42
N SER A 270 -11.45 2.65 33.76
CA SER A 270 -10.19 3.19 33.25
C SER A 270 -9.78 2.40 32.02
N VAL A 271 -9.61 3.09 30.90
CA VAL A 271 -9.16 2.49 29.64
C VAL A 271 -7.76 3.00 29.32
N SER A 272 -6.82 2.09 29.10
CA SER A 272 -5.48 2.40 28.59
C SER A 272 -5.42 2.03 27.11
N VAL A 273 -5.08 3.01 26.27
CA VAL A 273 -4.84 2.80 24.84
C VAL A 273 -3.33 2.87 24.62
N THR A 274 -2.75 1.75 24.17
CA THR A 274 -1.33 1.66 23.77
C THR A 274 -1.27 1.43 22.27
N GLY A 275 -0.56 2.31 21.56
CA GLY A 275 -0.29 2.21 20.13
C GLY A 275 1.13 1.74 19.85
#